data_6b378077f7f728b11b05f0b7bbe3ea86
#
_entry.id   6b378077f7f728b11b05f0b7bbe3ea86
#
_cell.length_a   1.000
_cell.length_b   1.000
_cell.length_c   1.000
_cell.angle_alpha   90.00
_cell.angle_beta   90.00
_cell.angle_gamma   90.00
#
_symmetry.space_group_name_H-M   'P 1'
#
loop_
_entity.id
_entity.type
_entity.pdbx_description
1 polymer ?
#
loop_
_entity_poly.entity_id
_entity_poly.type
_entity_poly.pdbx_seq_one_letter_code
_entity_poly.pdbx_strand_id
1 'polypeptide(L)'
;GLNLAVLPFDLNDPATKWWTTRVIVLTQSCDLAQAKVESVLVARVHDAQTLVETGVLKGTVIRDHMRRHLVFGWYFLPAATAPVSLPESLIDLRDVHSVPRVVLEQLIKGAKRVASLASPYREHLAHLFAVTYMRVALPEPYPTQP
;
A
#
# COMPACT_ATOMS: atom_id res chain seq x y z
N GLY A 1 -8.23 -0.30 4.05
CA GLY A 1 -7.73 0.38 2.85
C GLY A 1 -8.50 1.65 2.53
N LEU A 2 -7.87 2.53 1.81
CA LEU A 2 -8.46 3.78 1.34
C LEU A 2 -8.53 3.78 -0.18
N ASN A 3 -9.62 4.32 -0.73
CA ASN A 3 -9.68 4.67 -2.13
C ASN A 3 -9.14 6.09 -2.29
N LEU A 4 -8.04 6.24 -2.99
CA LEU A 4 -7.40 7.51 -3.26
C LEU A 4 -7.53 7.85 -4.74
N ALA A 5 -8.02 9.04 -5.04
CA ALA A 5 -7.91 9.58 -6.39
C ALA A 5 -6.45 10.01 -6.61
N VAL A 6 -5.81 9.44 -7.59
CA VAL A 6 -4.47 9.88 -8.01
C VAL A 6 -4.65 11.11 -8.87
N LEU A 7 -4.16 12.24 -8.37
CA LEU A 7 -4.22 13.52 -9.06
C LEU A 7 -3.02 13.66 -9.98
N PRO A 8 -3.19 13.78 -11.30
CA PRO A 8 -2.10 14.19 -12.17
C PRO A 8 -1.75 15.66 -11.90
N PHE A 9 -0.60 16.07 -12.37
CA PHE A 9 0.08 17.32 -12.01
C PHE A 9 -0.69 18.60 -12.34
N ASP A 10 -1.59 18.57 -13.31
CA ASP A 10 -2.41 19.70 -13.69
C ASP A 10 -3.90 19.34 -13.69
N LEU A 11 -4.60 19.87 -12.70
CA LEU A 11 -6.04 19.65 -12.52
C LEU A 11 -6.90 20.30 -13.61
N ASN A 12 -6.35 21.26 -14.34
CA ASN A 12 -7.07 22.03 -15.34
C ASN A 12 -6.78 21.57 -16.78
N ASP A 13 -5.87 20.61 -16.96
CA ASP A 13 -5.56 20.04 -18.26
C ASP A 13 -6.69 19.11 -18.72
N PRO A 14 -7.39 19.38 -19.85
CA PRO A 14 -8.43 18.49 -20.35
C PRO A 14 -7.93 17.10 -20.78
N ALA A 15 -6.62 16.91 -20.97
CA ALA A 15 -6.01 15.62 -21.22
C ALA A 15 -5.76 14.82 -19.93
N THR A 16 -5.98 15.41 -18.77
CA THR A 16 -5.80 14.79 -17.47
C THR A 16 -6.79 13.66 -17.27
N LYS A 17 -6.26 12.44 -17.13
CA LYS A 17 -7.05 11.26 -16.82
C LYS A 17 -7.03 11.01 -15.32
N TRP A 18 -8.22 10.91 -14.74
CA TRP A 18 -8.41 10.56 -13.34
C TRP A 18 -8.67 9.07 -13.21
N TRP A 19 -8.01 8.45 -12.25
CA TRP A 19 -8.33 7.08 -11.85
C TRP A 19 -8.30 6.97 -10.33
N THR A 20 -9.06 6.01 -9.82
CA THR A 20 -9.12 5.71 -8.39
C THR A 20 -8.39 4.40 -8.12
N THR A 21 -7.59 4.38 -7.09
CA THR A 21 -6.89 3.17 -6.63
C THR A 21 -7.09 2.97 -5.13
N ARG A 22 -7.06 1.73 -4.70
CA ARG A 22 -7.02 1.42 -3.28
C ARG A 22 -5.60 1.57 -2.77
N VAL A 23 -5.50 2.13 -1.57
CA VAL A 23 -4.23 2.25 -0.86
C VAL A 23 -4.39 1.80 0.58
N ILE A 24 -3.29 1.37 1.17
CA ILE A 24 -3.19 1.12 2.60
C ILE A 24 -2.21 2.11 3.22
N VAL A 25 -2.58 2.63 4.39
CA VAL A 25 -1.73 3.54 5.15
C VAL A 25 -0.68 2.71 5.90
N LEU A 26 0.58 3.05 5.69
CA LEU A 26 1.73 2.39 6.32
C LEU A 26 2.22 3.14 7.57
N THR A 27 1.98 4.45 7.65
CA THR A 27 2.35 5.26 8.81
C THR A 27 1.57 4.81 10.03
N GLN A 28 2.26 4.65 11.15
CA GLN A 28 1.64 4.19 12.40
C GLN A 28 0.60 5.18 12.91
N SER A 29 -0.48 4.65 13.47
CA SER A 29 -1.60 5.46 13.96
C SER A 29 -1.21 6.38 15.12
N CYS A 30 -0.22 6.02 15.91
CA CYS A 30 0.30 6.89 16.99
C CYS A 30 0.97 8.16 16.44
N ASP A 31 1.69 8.06 15.32
CA ASP A 31 2.31 9.21 14.68
C ASP A 31 1.25 10.13 14.05
N LEU A 32 0.19 9.55 13.53
CA LEU A 32 -0.96 10.29 12.99
C LEU A 32 -1.74 11.02 14.08
N ALA A 33 -1.98 10.36 15.22
CA ALA A 33 -2.75 10.93 16.34
C ALA A 33 -2.05 12.11 17.01
N GLN A 34 -0.72 12.12 17.03
CA GLN A 34 0.07 13.19 17.64
C GLN A 34 0.26 14.42 16.75
N ALA A 35 -0.33 14.45 15.56
CA ALA A 35 -0.24 15.54 14.59
C ALA A 35 1.20 15.97 14.23
N LYS A 36 2.17 15.09 14.45
CA LYS A 36 3.58 15.33 14.16
C LYS A 36 3.99 15.06 12.72
N VAL A 37 3.11 14.43 11.95
CA VAL A 37 3.40 13.98 10.59
C VAL A 37 2.60 14.81 9.61
N GLU A 38 3.29 15.51 8.72
CA GLU A 38 2.66 16.30 7.65
C GLU A 38 2.28 15.42 6.44
N SER A 39 3.00 14.33 6.24
CA SER A 39 2.80 13.39 5.14
C SER A 39 2.66 11.97 5.66
N VAL A 40 1.86 11.20 4.98
CA VAL A 40 1.54 9.81 5.30
C VAL A 40 2.02 8.92 4.17
N LEU A 41 2.69 7.83 4.50
CA LEU A 41 3.08 6.82 3.53
C LEU A 41 1.92 5.87 3.25
N VAL A 42 1.66 5.65 1.99
CA VAL A 42 0.65 4.72 1.49
C VAL A 42 1.23 3.79 0.46
N ALA A 43 0.77 2.54 0.45
CA ALA A 43 1.10 1.57 -0.58
C ALA A 43 -0.15 1.23 -1.38
N ARG A 44 0.04 0.93 -2.67
CA ARG A 44 -1.06 0.52 -3.53
C ARG A 44 -1.51 -0.90 -3.20
N VAL A 45 -2.83 -1.07 -3.17
CA VAL A 45 -3.49 -2.37 -2.96
C VAL A 45 -4.12 -2.80 -4.27
N HIS A 46 -3.72 -3.96 -4.77
CA HIS A 46 -4.23 -4.56 -5.99
C HIS A 46 -5.17 -5.72 -5.66
N ASP A 47 -6.23 -5.85 -6.45
CA ASP A 47 -7.02 -7.07 -6.49
C ASP A 47 -6.17 -8.19 -7.11
N ALA A 48 -6.06 -9.32 -6.43
CA ALA A 48 -5.23 -10.43 -6.88
C ALA A 48 -5.72 -10.99 -8.23
N GLN A 49 -7.03 -11.09 -8.40
CA GLN A 49 -7.62 -11.56 -9.65
C GLN A 49 -7.29 -10.64 -10.83
N THR A 50 -7.35 -9.34 -10.62
CA THR A 50 -7.00 -8.34 -11.65
C THR A 50 -5.54 -8.48 -12.08
N LEU A 51 -4.61 -8.73 -11.16
CA LEU A 51 -3.20 -8.93 -11.49
C LEU A 51 -2.96 -10.19 -12.33
N VAL A 52 -3.74 -11.23 -12.10
CA VAL A 52 -3.69 -12.45 -12.92
C VAL A 52 -4.28 -12.21 -14.32
N GLU A 53 -5.44 -11.58 -14.39
CA GLU A 53 -6.13 -11.30 -15.65
C GLU A 53 -5.35 -10.36 -16.56
N THR A 54 -4.65 -9.39 -15.99
CA THR A 54 -3.80 -8.45 -16.73
C THR A 54 -2.41 -9.01 -17.05
N GLY A 55 -2.09 -10.22 -16.61
CA GLY A 55 -0.81 -10.87 -16.86
C GLY A 55 0.38 -10.34 -16.07
N VAL A 56 0.13 -9.48 -15.08
CA VAL A 56 1.20 -8.94 -14.20
C VAL A 56 1.78 -10.03 -13.33
N LEU A 57 0.93 -10.94 -12.82
CA LEU A 57 1.34 -12.07 -12.00
C LEU A 57 0.69 -13.36 -12.50
N LYS A 58 1.39 -14.47 -12.29
CA LYS A 58 0.83 -15.80 -12.52
C LYS A 58 0.06 -16.25 -11.28
N GLY A 59 -1.10 -16.86 -11.49
CA GLY A 59 -1.93 -17.40 -10.40
C GLY A 59 -1.18 -18.42 -9.52
N THR A 60 -0.28 -19.21 -10.12
CA THR A 60 0.60 -20.15 -9.39
C THR A 60 1.53 -19.45 -8.42
N VAL A 61 2.09 -18.27 -8.78
CA VAL A 61 2.95 -17.49 -7.91
C VAL A 61 2.16 -16.98 -6.70
N ILE A 62 0.94 -16.51 -6.91
CA ILE A 62 0.08 -16.06 -5.80
C ILE A 62 -0.23 -17.22 -4.87
N ARG A 63 -0.68 -18.35 -5.42
CA ARG A 63 -1.08 -19.52 -4.65
C ARG A 63 0.07 -20.13 -3.85
N ASP A 64 1.23 -20.29 -4.49
CA ASP A 64 2.30 -21.13 -3.95
C ASP A 64 3.36 -20.33 -3.19
N HIS A 65 3.49 -19.04 -3.46
CA HIS A 65 4.52 -18.19 -2.89
C HIS A 65 3.98 -16.96 -2.14
N MET A 66 3.08 -16.18 -2.73
CA MET A 66 2.63 -14.93 -2.11
C MET A 66 1.77 -15.16 -0.87
N ARG A 67 0.90 -16.15 -0.88
CA ARG A 67 0.10 -16.53 0.30
C ARG A 67 0.96 -16.92 1.51
N ARG A 68 2.19 -17.33 1.27
CA ARG A 68 3.17 -17.67 2.30
C ARG A 68 4.13 -16.51 2.62
N HIS A 69 3.91 -15.33 2.05
CA HIS A 69 4.78 -14.16 2.18
C HIS A 69 6.24 -14.42 1.76
N LEU A 70 6.44 -15.27 0.75
CA LEU A 70 7.77 -15.64 0.25
C LEU A 70 8.28 -14.75 -0.88
N VAL A 71 7.44 -13.85 -1.40
CA VAL A 71 7.81 -12.95 -2.50
C VAL A 71 8.17 -11.58 -1.94
N PHE A 72 9.41 -11.18 -2.16
CA PHE A 72 9.91 -9.89 -1.72
C PHE A 72 9.11 -8.71 -2.32
N GLY A 73 8.77 -7.76 -1.47
CA GLY A 73 8.08 -6.54 -1.87
C GLY A 73 6.57 -6.66 -2.02
N TRP A 74 6.00 -7.84 -1.82
CA TRP A 74 4.57 -8.08 -1.88
C TRP A 74 4.03 -8.60 -0.56
N TYR A 75 2.88 -8.09 -0.16
CA TYR A 75 2.15 -8.59 1.01
C TYR A 75 0.78 -9.08 0.60
N PHE A 76 0.46 -10.32 0.95
CA PHE A 76 -0.82 -10.95 0.65
C PHE A 76 -1.82 -10.69 1.76
N LEU A 77 -3.03 -10.25 1.38
CA LEU A 77 -4.19 -10.14 2.25
C LEU A 77 -5.26 -11.13 1.79
N PRO A 78 -5.70 -12.04 2.66
CA PRO A 78 -6.80 -12.93 2.33
C PRO A 78 -8.09 -12.16 2.10
N ALA A 79 -9.02 -12.77 1.37
CA ALA A 79 -10.35 -12.22 1.21
C ALA A 79 -11.07 -12.12 2.56
N ALA A 80 -11.83 -11.06 2.74
CA ALA A 80 -12.68 -10.86 3.91
C ALA A 80 -14.14 -10.71 3.49
N THR A 81 -15.04 -11.26 4.28
CA THR A 81 -16.49 -11.18 4.04
C THR A 81 -17.20 -10.27 5.04
N ALA A 82 -16.62 -10.05 6.20
CA ALA A 82 -17.17 -9.21 7.26
C ALA A 82 -16.04 -8.46 8.01
N PRO A 83 -16.29 -7.27 8.54
CA PRO A 83 -17.51 -6.46 8.40
C PRO A 83 -17.68 -5.86 7.00
N VAL A 84 -16.65 -5.90 6.16
CA VAL A 84 -16.67 -5.40 4.78
C VAL A 84 -16.16 -6.50 3.85
N SER A 85 -16.85 -6.70 2.74
CA SER A 85 -16.41 -7.63 1.71
C SER A 85 -15.22 -7.03 0.95
N LEU A 86 -14.08 -7.70 1.03
CA LEU A 86 -12.87 -7.36 0.30
C LEU A 86 -12.35 -8.59 -0.43
N PRO A 87 -11.97 -8.47 -1.69
CA PRO A 87 -11.36 -9.58 -2.43
C PRO A 87 -9.96 -9.87 -1.89
N GLU A 88 -9.46 -11.04 -2.23
CA GLU A 88 -8.06 -11.40 -2.07
C GLU A 88 -7.19 -10.33 -2.73
N SER A 89 -6.27 -9.75 -1.99
CA SER A 89 -5.54 -8.55 -2.39
C SER A 89 -4.04 -8.69 -2.16
N LEU A 90 -3.28 -7.95 -2.97
CA LEU A 90 -1.84 -7.85 -2.86
C LEU A 90 -1.42 -6.40 -2.68
N ILE A 91 -0.60 -6.16 -1.68
CA ILE A 91 0.00 -4.85 -1.42
C ILE A 91 1.39 -4.83 -2.03
N ASP A 92 1.65 -3.86 -2.90
CA ASP A 92 2.98 -3.63 -3.44
C ASP A 92 3.77 -2.70 -2.51
N LEU A 93 4.65 -3.26 -1.71
CA LEU A 93 5.49 -2.52 -0.77
C LEU A 93 6.62 -1.74 -1.44
N ARG A 94 6.78 -1.87 -2.76
CA ARG A 94 7.72 -1.09 -3.56
C ARG A 94 7.06 0.10 -4.25
N ASP A 95 5.73 0.09 -4.37
CA ASP A 95 4.93 1.17 -4.95
C ASP A 95 4.32 2.01 -3.82
N VAL A 96 5.19 2.75 -3.12
CA VAL A 96 4.86 3.54 -1.94
C VAL A 96 4.89 5.03 -2.31
N HIS A 97 3.86 5.73 -1.87
CA HIS A 97 3.69 7.15 -2.13
C HIS A 97 3.54 7.93 -0.82
N SER A 98 4.02 9.16 -0.84
CA SER A 98 3.78 10.12 0.24
C SER A 98 2.56 10.97 -0.10
N VAL A 99 1.60 11.00 0.79
CA VAL A 99 0.36 11.76 0.65
C VAL A 99 0.26 12.76 1.79
N PRO A 100 -0.07 14.04 1.51
CA PRO A 100 -0.30 15.01 2.57
C PRO A 100 -1.40 14.53 3.52
N ARG A 101 -1.15 14.65 4.83
CA ARG A 101 -2.12 14.22 5.85
C ARG A 101 -3.48 14.88 5.69
N VAL A 102 -3.50 16.15 5.29
CA VAL A 102 -4.74 16.90 5.05
C VAL A 102 -5.62 16.24 4.00
N VAL A 103 -5.03 15.74 2.91
CA VAL A 103 -5.74 15.03 1.85
C VAL A 103 -6.34 13.73 2.39
N LEU A 104 -5.57 12.98 3.18
CA LEU A 104 -6.05 11.75 3.80
C LEU A 104 -7.22 12.00 4.75
N GLU A 105 -7.13 13.03 5.58
CA GLU A 105 -8.21 13.42 6.50
C GLU A 105 -9.49 13.81 5.76
N GLN A 106 -9.38 14.52 4.65
CA GLN A 106 -10.52 14.86 3.80
C GLN A 106 -11.19 13.61 3.20
N LEU A 107 -10.40 12.64 2.76
CA LEU A 107 -10.90 11.37 2.25
C LEU A 107 -11.64 10.56 3.33
N ILE A 108 -11.12 10.55 4.54
CA ILE A 108 -11.78 9.89 5.68
C ILE A 108 -13.10 10.58 6.03
N LYS A 109 -13.14 11.91 6.06
CA LYS A 109 -14.37 12.69 6.27
C LYS A 109 -15.41 12.44 5.18
N GLY A 110 -14.97 12.22 3.95
CA GLY A 110 -15.82 11.86 2.81
C GLY A 110 -16.23 10.38 2.77
N ALA A 111 -16.07 9.63 3.87
CA ALA A 111 -16.40 8.21 3.99
C ALA A 111 -15.69 7.31 2.96
N LYS A 112 -14.49 7.69 2.55
CA LYS A 112 -13.66 6.90 1.63
C LYS A 112 -12.84 5.82 2.32
N ARG A 113 -12.86 5.77 3.65
CA ARG A 113 -12.24 4.69 4.41
C ARG A 113 -13.09 3.43 4.31
N VAL A 114 -12.48 2.34 3.85
CA VAL A 114 -13.18 1.07 3.66
C VAL A 114 -13.07 0.19 4.91
N ALA A 115 -11.85 0.00 5.41
CA ALA A 115 -11.58 -0.89 6.53
C ALA A 115 -10.28 -0.54 7.25
N SER A 116 -10.09 -1.12 8.40
CA SER A 116 -8.80 -1.14 9.11
C SER A 116 -8.25 -2.55 9.15
N LEU A 117 -6.94 -2.65 9.01
CA LEU A 117 -6.25 -3.92 9.15
C LEU A 117 -6.16 -4.31 10.63
N ALA A 118 -6.62 -5.51 10.95
CA ALA A 118 -6.58 -6.04 12.32
C ALA A 118 -5.23 -6.70 12.64
N SER A 119 -4.96 -6.84 13.93
CA SER A 119 -3.87 -7.67 14.44
C SER A 119 -4.15 -9.16 14.12
N PRO A 120 -3.16 -9.99 13.77
CA PRO A 120 -1.72 -9.70 13.68
C PRO A 120 -1.26 -9.16 12.32
N TYR A 121 -2.16 -9.01 11.35
CA TYR A 121 -1.79 -8.57 9.99
C TYR A 121 -1.18 -7.17 9.96
N ARG A 122 -1.65 -6.28 10.80
CA ARG A 122 -1.14 -4.91 10.89
C ARG A 122 0.34 -4.89 11.28
N GLU A 123 0.70 -5.63 12.30
CA GLU A 123 2.07 -5.71 12.82
C GLU A 123 2.98 -6.43 11.81
N HIS A 124 2.49 -7.48 11.19
CA HIS A 124 3.22 -8.24 10.18
C HIS A 124 3.50 -7.39 8.93
N LEU A 125 2.50 -6.65 8.46
CA LEU A 125 2.67 -5.72 7.34
C LEU A 125 3.71 -4.64 7.65
N ALA A 126 3.63 -4.04 8.84
CA ALA A 126 4.59 -3.02 9.28
C ALA A 126 6.02 -3.57 9.33
N HIS A 127 6.20 -4.79 9.82
CA HIS A 127 7.50 -5.46 9.84
C HIS A 127 8.04 -5.72 8.43
N LEU A 128 7.22 -6.27 7.55
CA LEU A 128 7.63 -6.55 6.17
C LEU A 128 7.90 -5.27 5.37
N PHE A 129 7.15 -4.21 5.61
CA PHE A 129 7.43 -2.90 5.02
C PHE A 129 8.79 -2.37 5.48
N ALA A 130 9.08 -2.42 6.77
CA ALA A 130 10.36 -1.97 7.30
C ALA A 130 11.54 -2.76 6.69
N VAL A 131 11.43 -4.08 6.61
CA VAL A 131 12.45 -4.94 5.98
C VAL A 131 12.62 -4.63 4.50
N THR A 132 11.53 -4.43 3.77
CA THR A 132 11.56 -4.09 2.34
C THR A 132 12.21 -2.73 2.12
N TYR A 133 11.85 -1.74 2.91
CA TYR A 133 12.40 -0.39 2.82
C TYR A 133 13.90 -0.36 3.14
N MET A 134 14.33 -1.08 4.18
CA MET A 134 15.74 -1.19 4.55
C MET A 134 16.57 -1.85 3.43
N ARG A 135 16.05 -2.89 2.79
CA ARG A 135 16.76 -3.54 1.67
C ARG A 135 16.92 -2.63 0.45
N VAL A 136 15.94 -1.79 0.17
CA VAL A 136 15.98 -0.86 -0.95
C VAL A 136 16.85 0.37 -0.64
N ALA A 137 16.84 0.81 0.61
CA ALA A 137 17.52 2.02 1.07
C ALA A 137 18.97 1.82 1.49
N LEU A 138 19.42 0.59 1.72
CA LEU A 138 20.83 0.32 2.03
C LEU A 138 21.65 0.55 0.76
N PRO A 139 22.50 1.60 0.73
CA PRO A 139 23.46 1.77 -0.35
C PRO A 139 24.44 0.58 -0.32
N GLU A 140 24.96 0.22 -1.47
CA GLU A 140 26.11 -0.67 -1.49
C GLU A 140 27.21 -0.07 -0.58
N PRO A 141 27.89 -0.90 0.22
CA PRO A 141 28.94 -0.39 1.08
C PRO A 141 29.94 0.39 0.22
N TYR A 142 30.14 1.63 0.57
CA TYR A 142 31.19 2.42 -0.07
C TYR A 142 32.50 1.68 0.06
N PRO A 143 33.30 1.55 -1.02
CA PRO A 143 34.63 0.99 -0.88
C PRO A 143 35.39 1.86 0.13
N THR A 144 35.70 1.28 1.26
CA THR A 144 36.56 1.92 2.26
C THR A 144 37.90 2.19 1.59
N GLN A 145 38.22 3.47 1.39
CA GLN A 145 39.56 3.82 0.99
C GLN A 145 40.53 3.39 2.08
N PRO A 146 41.63 2.77 1.70
CA PRO A 146 42.63 2.38 2.68
C PRO A 146 43.26 3.59 3.40
#